data_41a5318df331f84fa756b6ce25c6f4d4
#
_entry.id   41a5318df331f84fa756b6ce25c6f4d4
#
_cell.length_a   1.000
_cell.length_b   1.000
_cell.length_c   1.000
_cell.angle_alpha   90.00
_cell.angle_beta   90.00
_cell.angle_gamma   90.00
#
_symmetry.space_group_name_H-M   'P 1'
#
loop_
_entity.id
_entity.type
_entity.pdbx_description
1 polymer ?
#
loop_
_entity_poly.entity_id
_entity_poly.type
_entity_poly.pdbx_seq_one_letter_code
_entity_poly.pdbx_strand_id
1 'polypeptide(L)'
;MDILTSKANGIFTITFNRPNKKNAITAAMYQIMADALKEAESDAEVRAILLTGKQEIFTAGNDLEDFMKNPPQKRNSPVYQFMHNLIHATKPVVAAVSGPAVGIGTTLLMHCDFVYAADNAKFSMPFAKLGLCPEFSSSMLFVQIAGYQRAAEKLMLGEAFSAQEACAMGLVNKVLPTAEVFAFAQAQAAKLVALPTSSLRATKRLMKGKQLTAIKAKMEEEGQLFSEMLGSKEAKEAFTAFFEKRKPDFTKFK
;
A
#
# COMPACT_ATOMS: atom_id res chain seq x y z
N MET A 1 15.15 -3.41 13.88
CA MET A 1 14.00 -4.02 13.17
C MET A 1 13.52 -3.04 12.14
N ASP A 2 13.22 -3.53 10.94
CA ASP A 2 12.80 -2.68 9.80
C ASP A 2 11.29 -2.39 9.79
N ILE A 3 10.52 -3.15 10.56
CA ILE A 3 9.14 -2.85 10.95
C ILE A 3 9.09 -2.79 12.47
N LEU A 4 8.46 -1.74 13.00
CA LEU A 4 8.17 -1.61 14.43
C LEU A 4 6.66 -1.76 14.64
N THR A 5 6.29 -2.41 15.72
CA THR A 5 4.92 -2.49 16.20
C THR A 5 4.80 -1.90 17.58
N SER A 6 3.68 -1.25 17.88
CA SER A 6 3.37 -0.78 19.22
C SER A 6 1.87 -0.80 19.45
N LYS A 7 1.46 -1.08 20.69
CA LYS A 7 0.06 -1.03 21.12
C LYS A 7 -0.11 -0.01 22.24
N ALA A 8 -0.97 0.96 22.04
CA ALA A 8 -1.30 1.95 23.03
C ALA A 8 -2.74 2.43 22.85
N ASN A 9 -3.49 2.55 23.92
CA ASN A 9 -4.85 3.14 23.94
C ASN A 9 -5.79 2.54 22.88
N GLY A 10 -5.76 1.22 22.69
CA GLY A 10 -6.61 0.52 21.71
C GLY A 10 -6.17 0.67 20.26
N ILE A 11 -5.06 1.32 19.98
CA ILE A 11 -4.48 1.49 18.64
C ILE A 11 -3.26 0.59 18.52
N PHE A 12 -3.23 -0.23 17.47
CA PHE A 12 -2.06 -1.01 17.06
C PHE A 12 -1.37 -0.30 15.91
N THR A 13 -0.14 0.18 16.15
CA THR A 13 0.62 0.93 15.15
C THR A 13 1.67 0.04 14.50
N ILE A 14 1.69 0.01 13.18
CA ILE A 14 2.72 -0.64 12.35
C ILE A 14 3.52 0.47 11.66
N THR A 15 4.83 0.50 11.89
CA THR A 15 5.70 1.58 11.40
C THR A 15 6.80 1.01 10.52
N PHE A 16 6.90 1.51 9.29
CA PHE A 16 8.06 1.27 8.43
C PHE A 16 9.29 1.97 9.03
N ASN A 17 10.36 1.22 9.29
CA ASN A 17 11.54 1.71 10.01
C ASN A 17 12.86 1.29 9.35
N ARG A 18 12.98 1.52 8.05
CA ARG A 18 14.18 1.28 7.24
C ARG A 18 14.55 2.54 6.43
N PRO A 19 14.73 3.70 7.09
CA PRO A 19 14.84 4.99 6.40
C PRO A 19 16.08 5.10 5.50
N ASN A 20 17.18 4.41 5.81
CA ASN A 20 18.39 4.32 5.00
C ASN A 20 18.16 3.72 3.61
N LYS A 21 17.09 2.96 3.41
CA LYS A 21 16.61 2.41 2.14
C LYS A 21 15.24 3.00 1.76
N LYS A 22 14.90 4.19 2.25
CA LYS A 22 13.61 4.88 2.03
C LYS A 22 12.40 3.98 2.32
N ASN A 23 12.51 3.15 3.36
CA ASN A 23 11.49 2.17 3.75
C ASN A 23 11.09 1.20 2.62
N ALA A 24 12.03 0.88 1.70
CA ALA A 24 11.82 -0.17 0.70
C ALA A 24 11.56 -1.51 1.39
N ILE A 25 10.51 -2.21 0.95
CA ILE A 25 9.93 -3.36 1.65
C ILE A 25 10.53 -4.66 1.14
N THR A 26 11.12 -5.43 2.05
CA THR A 26 11.64 -6.77 1.80
C THR A 26 10.61 -7.86 2.12
N ALA A 27 10.84 -9.09 1.67
CA ALA A 27 10.01 -10.24 2.01
C ALA A 27 9.91 -10.44 3.54
N ALA A 28 11.01 -10.23 4.28
CA ALA A 28 11.01 -10.29 5.74
C ALA A 28 10.13 -9.21 6.38
N MET A 29 10.13 -7.98 5.85
CA MET A 29 9.24 -6.91 6.32
C MET A 29 7.77 -7.24 6.05
N TYR A 30 7.45 -7.83 4.89
CA TYR A 30 6.10 -8.30 4.59
C TYR A 30 5.62 -9.35 5.58
N GLN A 31 6.49 -10.31 5.95
CA GLN A 31 6.11 -11.32 6.94
C GLN A 31 5.79 -10.68 8.29
N ILE A 32 6.64 -9.76 8.76
CA ILE A 32 6.39 -9.05 10.04
C ILE A 32 5.07 -8.27 9.98
N MET A 33 4.79 -7.57 8.87
CA MET A 33 3.53 -6.84 8.71
C MET A 33 2.31 -7.76 8.62
N ALA A 34 2.44 -8.92 7.96
CA ALA A 34 1.38 -9.90 7.87
C ALA A 34 1.03 -10.48 9.26
N ASP A 35 2.05 -10.81 10.05
CA ASP A 35 1.89 -11.32 11.41
C ASP A 35 1.33 -10.23 12.34
N ALA A 36 1.79 -8.99 12.21
CA ALA A 36 1.30 -7.84 12.96
C ALA A 36 -0.20 -7.56 12.69
N LEU A 37 -0.64 -7.65 11.43
CA LEU A 37 -2.06 -7.52 11.09
C LEU A 37 -2.90 -8.65 11.69
N LYS A 38 -2.39 -9.88 11.69
CA LYS A 38 -3.05 -11.03 12.28
C LYS A 38 -3.13 -10.90 13.81
N GLU A 39 -2.05 -10.47 14.45
CA GLU A 39 -2.02 -10.16 15.88
C GLU A 39 -3.05 -9.06 16.22
N ALA A 40 -2.99 -7.93 15.51
CA ALA A 40 -3.91 -6.83 15.70
C ALA A 40 -5.39 -7.25 15.53
N GLU A 41 -5.69 -8.16 14.59
CA GLU A 41 -7.06 -8.65 14.37
C GLU A 41 -7.54 -9.54 15.51
N SER A 42 -6.67 -10.41 16.06
CA SER A 42 -7.02 -11.37 17.12
C SER A 42 -7.05 -10.74 18.52
N ASP A 43 -6.33 -9.66 18.76
CA ASP A 43 -6.25 -8.99 20.08
C ASP A 43 -7.52 -8.17 20.36
N ALA A 44 -8.30 -8.58 21.38
CA ALA A 44 -9.54 -7.90 21.78
C ALA A 44 -9.34 -6.45 22.27
N GLU A 45 -8.16 -6.10 22.75
CA GLU A 45 -7.82 -4.74 23.20
C GLU A 45 -7.54 -3.79 22.03
N VAL A 46 -7.19 -4.32 20.86
CA VAL A 46 -6.96 -3.52 19.65
C VAL A 46 -8.30 -3.21 18.99
N ARG A 47 -8.57 -1.94 18.75
CA ARG A 47 -9.82 -1.44 18.15
C ARG A 47 -9.62 -0.68 16.84
N ALA A 48 -8.39 -0.22 16.58
CA ALA A 48 -7.98 0.40 15.32
C ALA A 48 -6.52 0.05 15.00
N ILE A 49 -6.17 0.05 13.72
CA ILE A 49 -4.81 -0.17 13.21
C ILE A 49 -4.33 1.14 12.58
N LEU A 50 -3.08 1.54 12.86
CA LEU A 50 -2.45 2.71 12.26
C LEU A 50 -1.18 2.30 11.51
N LEU A 51 -1.12 2.62 10.20
CA LEU A 51 0.06 2.41 9.35
C LEU A 51 0.80 3.74 9.17
N THR A 52 2.12 3.74 9.35
CA THR A 52 2.94 4.95 9.16
C THR A 52 4.38 4.60 8.80
N GLY A 53 5.20 5.62 8.47
CA GLY A 53 6.62 5.50 8.23
C GLY A 53 7.43 6.44 9.12
N LYS A 54 8.66 6.04 9.43
CA LYS A 54 9.62 6.89 10.16
C LYS A 54 10.31 7.91 9.26
N GLN A 55 10.76 9.01 9.87
CA GLN A 55 11.56 10.07 9.24
C GLN A 55 10.91 10.64 7.97
N GLU A 56 9.58 10.86 8.06
CA GLU A 56 8.81 11.48 6.97
C GLU A 56 8.90 10.73 5.63
N ILE A 57 9.11 9.41 5.70
CA ILE A 57 9.12 8.51 4.54
C ILE A 57 8.10 7.40 4.80
N PHE A 58 7.06 7.31 3.96
CA PHE A 58 6.14 6.19 4.05
C PHE A 58 6.82 4.92 3.53
N THR A 59 6.91 4.75 2.23
CA THR A 59 7.72 3.67 1.63
C THR A 59 8.02 3.92 0.15
N ALA A 60 9.21 3.55 -0.29
CA ALA A 60 9.61 3.54 -1.70
C ALA A 60 9.09 2.31 -2.47
N GLY A 61 8.19 1.48 -1.88
CA GLY A 61 7.69 0.26 -2.49
C GLY A 61 8.61 -0.94 -2.25
N ASN A 62 8.53 -1.95 -3.10
CA ASN A 62 9.33 -3.15 -2.98
C ASN A 62 10.84 -2.86 -3.07
N ASP A 63 11.63 -3.50 -2.22
CA ASP A 63 13.07 -3.57 -2.40
C ASP A 63 13.36 -4.46 -3.62
N LEU A 64 13.81 -3.83 -4.72
CA LEU A 64 13.94 -4.52 -6.01
C LEU A 64 15.02 -5.62 -5.98
N GLU A 65 16.09 -5.45 -5.16
CA GLU A 65 17.11 -6.49 -5.02
C GLU A 65 16.55 -7.72 -4.31
N ASP A 66 15.81 -7.50 -3.22
CA ASP A 66 15.14 -8.58 -2.48
C ASP A 66 14.03 -9.22 -3.33
N PHE A 67 13.25 -8.40 -4.03
CA PHE A 67 12.16 -8.84 -4.88
C PHE A 67 12.64 -9.75 -6.03
N MET A 68 13.78 -9.45 -6.65
CA MET A 68 14.38 -10.30 -7.68
C MET A 68 14.93 -11.62 -7.13
N LYS A 69 15.45 -11.62 -5.89
CA LYS A 69 15.95 -12.83 -5.22
C LYS A 69 14.82 -13.70 -4.70
N ASN A 70 13.73 -13.08 -4.24
CA ASN A 70 12.58 -13.70 -3.60
C ASN A 70 11.27 -13.33 -4.32
N PRO A 71 11.11 -13.62 -5.63
CA PRO A 71 9.90 -13.25 -6.35
C PRO A 71 8.67 -13.94 -5.73
N PRO A 72 7.54 -13.26 -5.59
CA PRO A 72 6.33 -13.82 -4.98
C PRO A 72 5.66 -14.81 -5.92
N GLN A 73 6.08 -16.09 -5.84
CA GLN A 73 5.60 -17.14 -6.74
C GLN A 73 4.40 -17.95 -6.20
N LYS A 74 4.04 -17.78 -4.92
CA LYS A 74 3.04 -18.64 -4.28
C LYS A 74 2.05 -17.82 -3.44
N ARG A 75 0.81 -18.32 -3.32
CA ARG A 75 -0.23 -17.75 -2.46
C ARG A 75 0.14 -17.68 -0.97
N ASN A 76 1.17 -18.38 -0.52
CA ASN A 76 1.69 -18.31 0.85
C ASN A 76 2.92 -17.42 1.00
N SER A 77 3.32 -16.67 -0.07
CA SER A 77 4.43 -15.72 0.04
C SER A 77 4.11 -14.62 1.07
N PRO A 78 5.14 -14.05 1.75
CA PRO A 78 4.92 -13.00 2.74
C PRO A 78 4.11 -11.81 2.23
N VAL A 79 4.35 -11.38 0.98
CA VAL A 79 3.60 -10.29 0.37
C VAL A 79 2.12 -10.65 0.19
N TYR A 80 1.83 -11.87 -0.27
CA TYR A 80 0.44 -12.31 -0.42
C TYR A 80 -0.27 -12.41 0.93
N GLN A 81 0.39 -12.92 1.97
CA GLN A 81 -0.15 -12.97 3.33
C GLN A 81 -0.48 -11.57 3.85
N PHE A 82 0.44 -10.60 3.66
CA PHE A 82 0.19 -9.21 4.03
C PHE A 82 -1.03 -8.63 3.29
N MET A 83 -1.06 -8.75 1.96
CA MET A 83 -2.19 -8.30 1.15
C MET A 83 -3.50 -8.94 1.61
N HIS A 84 -3.49 -10.27 1.79
CA HIS A 84 -4.65 -11.02 2.25
C HIS A 84 -5.14 -10.53 3.61
N ASN A 85 -4.25 -10.36 4.59
CA ASN A 85 -4.62 -9.91 5.94
C ASN A 85 -5.18 -8.49 5.93
N LEU A 86 -4.62 -7.60 5.08
CA LEU A 86 -5.10 -6.22 5.00
C LEU A 86 -6.50 -6.12 4.37
N ILE A 87 -6.79 -6.87 3.29
CA ILE A 87 -8.14 -6.85 2.68
C ILE A 87 -9.21 -7.45 3.60
N HIS A 88 -8.82 -8.37 4.48
CA HIS A 88 -9.73 -9.03 5.44
C HIS A 88 -9.78 -8.37 6.81
N ALA A 89 -9.00 -7.32 7.05
CA ALA A 89 -9.03 -6.61 8.32
C ALA A 89 -10.44 -6.11 8.65
N THR A 90 -11.01 -6.59 9.76
CA THR A 90 -12.35 -6.19 10.21
C THR A 90 -12.32 -4.91 11.02
N LYS A 91 -11.17 -4.61 11.64
CA LYS A 91 -10.93 -3.39 12.39
C LYS A 91 -10.63 -2.22 11.46
N PRO A 92 -10.97 -0.98 11.81
CA PRO A 92 -10.57 0.19 11.05
C PRO A 92 -9.06 0.28 10.86
N VAL A 93 -8.64 0.59 9.63
CA VAL A 93 -7.24 0.80 9.27
C VAL A 93 -7.06 2.24 8.84
N VAL A 94 -6.18 2.96 9.52
CA VAL A 94 -5.82 4.35 9.26
C VAL A 94 -4.39 4.40 8.74
N ALA A 95 -4.10 5.21 7.74
CA ALA A 95 -2.75 5.46 7.25
C ALA A 95 -2.37 6.92 7.45
N ALA A 96 -1.15 7.14 7.97
CA ALA A 96 -0.47 8.44 8.02
C ALA A 96 0.71 8.41 7.06
N VAL A 97 0.61 9.15 5.96
CA VAL A 97 1.55 9.10 4.84
C VAL A 97 2.36 10.38 4.76
N SER A 98 3.70 10.29 4.88
CA SER A 98 4.62 11.39 4.64
C SER A 98 5.66 10.99 3.61
N GLY A 99 6.07 11.92 2.74
CA GLY A 99 7.05 11.66 1.69
C GLY A 99 6.60 10.62 0.67
N PRO A 100 7.51 9.79 0.13
CA PRO A 100 7.18 8.88 -0.95
C PRO A 100 6.30 7.71 -0.51
N ALA A 101 5.29 7.41 -1.36
CA ALA A 101 4.46 6.20 -1.33
C ALA A 101 4.44 5.61 -2.75
N VAL A 102 5.26 4.59 -3.00
CA VAL A 102 5.54 4.08 -4.35
C VAL A 102 5.06 2.62 -4.52
N GLY A 103 4.43 2.30 -5.65
CA GLY A 103 3.94 0.96 -5.95
C GLY A 103 2.98 0.46 -4.88
N ILE A 104 3.35 -0.64 -4.20
CA ILE A 104 2.59 -1.18 -3.07
C ILE A 104 2.35 -0.14 -1.96
N GLY A 105 3.25 0.85 -1.80
CA GLY A 105 3.06 1.96 -0.87
C GLY A 105 1.86 2.83 -1.21
N THR A 106 1.48 2.94 -2.49
CA THR A 106 0.25 3.61 -2.91
C THR A 106 -0.93 2.65 -2.93
N THR A 107 -0.76 1.44 -3.47
CA THR A 107 -1.89 0.51 -3.67
C THR A 107 -2.46 -0.02 -2.36
N LEU A 108 -1.63 -0.22 -1.31
CA LEU A 108 -2.13 -0.61 0.01
C LEU A 108 -3.08 0.41 0.64
N LEU A 109 -2.97 1.71 0.26
CA LEU A 109 -3.84 2.76 0.79
C LEU A 109 -5.28 2.62 0.31
N MET A 110 -5.52 2.00 -0.83
CA MET A 110 -6.86 1.70 -1.35
C MET A 110 -7.61 0.69 -0.47
N HIS A 111 -6.89 0.00 0.42
CA HIS A 111 -7.44 -0.97 1.38
C HIS A 111 -7.56 -0.38 2.79
N CYS A 112 -6.98 0.78 3.06
CA CYS A 112 -7.18 1.53 4.29
C CYS A 112 -8.57 2.18 4.32
N ASP A 113 -9.12 2.39 5.52
CA ASP A 113 -10.41 3.05 5.68
C ASP A 113 -10.26 4.57 5.75
N PHE A 114 -9.15 5.07 6.32
CA PHE A 114 -8.79 6.49 6.31
C PHE A 114 -7.33 6.66 5.89
N VAL A 115 -7.09 7.63 5.02
CA VAL A 115 -5.75 7.99 4.56
C VAL A 115 -5.53 9.49 4.78
N TYR A 116 -4.56 9.82 5.60
CA TYR A 116 -4.12 11.19 5.85
C TYR A 116 -2.72 11.37 5.29
N ALA A 117 -2.50 12.41 4.50
CA ALA A 117 -1.23 12.65 3.85
C ALA A 117 -0.62 13.97 4.30
N ALA A 118 0.69 13.97 4.44
CA ALA A 118 1.46 15.19 4.57
C ALA A 118 1.50 15.95 3.23
N ASP A 119 1.69 17.24 3.28
CA ASP A 119 1.83 18.13 2.11
C ASP A 119 3.04 17.75 1.23
N ASN A 120 4.08 17.13 1.82
CA ASN A 120 5.25 16.60 1.12
C ASN A 120 5.03 15.20 0.51
N ALA A 121 3.87 14.56 0.73
CA ALA A 121 3.63 13.21 0.24
C ALA A 121 3.57 13.15 -1.30
N LYS A 122 4.20 12.12 -1.86
CA LYS A 122 4.23 11.84 -3.30
C LYS A 122 3.84 10.39 -3.53
N PHE A 123 2.83 10.20 -4.33
CA PHE A 123 2.27 8.90 -4.69
C PHE A 123 2.69 8.52 -6.11
N SER A 124 2.97 7.25 -6.35
CA SER A 124 3.17 6.75 -7.72
C SER A 124 2.93 5.25 -7.82
N MET A 125 2.53 4.82 -9.00
CA MET A 125 2.30 3.41 -9.34
C MET A 125 3.04 3.08 -10.65
N PRO A 126 4.40 3.02 -10.63
CA PRO A 126 5.23 2.98 -11.84
C PRO A 126 5.34 1.57 -12.45
N PHE A 127 4.29 0.75 -12.37
CA PHE A 127 4.31 -0.64 -12.85
C PHE A 127 4.65 -0.75 -14.33
N ALA A 128 3.99 0.03 -15.19
CA ALA A 128 4.26 0.04 -16.63
C ALA A 128 5.72 0.45 -16.97
N LYS A 129 6.31 1.37 -16.18
CA LYS A 129 7.74 1.75 -16.33
C LYS A 129 8.70 0.62 -15.98
N LEU A 130 8.23 -0.38 -15.22
CA LEU A 130 8.97 -1.57 -14.84
C LEU A 130 8.64 -2.78 -15.74
N GLY A 131 7.85 -2.58 -16.80
CA GLY A 131 7.38 -3.67 -17.66
C GLY A 131 6.40 -4.59 -16.94
N LEU A 132 5.64 -4.06 -15.96
CA LEU A 132 4.72 -4.81 -15.10
C LEU A 132 3.30 -4.24 -15.20
N CYS A 133 2.30 -5.01 -14.79
CA CYS A 133 0.93 -4.55 -14.59
C CYS A 133 0.69 -4.08 -13.14
N PRO A 134 -0.43 -3.38 -12.87
CA PRO A 134 -0.88 -3.07 -11.51
C PRO A 134 -1.05 -4.34 -10.66
N GLU A 135 -1.00 -4.16 -9.35
CA GLU A 135 -1.18 -5.23 -8.35
C GLU A 135 -2.12 -4.77 -7.21
N PHE A 136 -2.48 -5.70 -6.31
CA PHE A 136 -3.30 -5.46 -5.12
C PHE A 136 -4.69 -4.91 -5.46
N SER A 137 -5.29 -5.38 -6.54
CA SER A 137 -6.58 -4.94 -7.10
C SER A 137 -6.64 -3.45 -7.48
N SER A 138 -5.48 -2.79 -7.59
CA SER A 138 -5.42 -1.36 -7.89
C SER A 138 -5.97 -1.00 -9.26
N SER A 139 -5.90 -1.91 -10.25
CA SER A 139 -6.51 -1.69 -11.56
C SER A 139 -8.03 -1.53 -11.51
N MET A 140 -8.68 -2.10 -10.49
CA MET A 140 -10.11 -1.96 -10.23
C MET A 140 -10.39 -0.85 -9.23
N LEU A 141 -9.73 -0.88 -8.06
CA LEU A 141 -10.04 0.02 -6.96
C LEU A 141 -9.71 1.47 -7.28
N PHE A 142 -8.59 1.73 -7.95
CA PHE A 142 -8.24 3.10 -8.28
C PHE A 142 -9.17 3.70 -9.33
N VAL A 143 -9.66 2.90 -10.26
CA VAL A 143 -10.72 3.32 -11.20
C VAL A 143 -12.01 3.70 -10.47
N GLN A 144 -12.39 2.94 -9.43
CA GLN A 144 -13.57 3.25 -8.61
C GLN A 144 -13.39 4.53 -7.79
N ILE A 145 -12.18 4.78 -7.28
CA ILE A 145 -11.85 5.95 -6.46
C ILE A 145 -11.74 7.22 -7.31
N ALA A 146 -10.95 7.18 -8.39
CA ALA A 146 -10.54 8.37 -9.13
C ALA A 146 -11.34 8.61 -10.43
N GLY A 147 -12.11 7.61 -10.88
CA GLY A 147 -12.67 7.54 -12.22
C GLY A 147 -11.65 7.08 -13.26
N TYR A 148 -12.15 6.53 -14.39
CA TYR A 148 -11.31 5.81 -15.36
C TYR A 148 -10.16 6.66 -15.92
N GLN A 149 -10.45 7.89 -16.37
CA GLN A 149 -9.45 8.72 -17.05
C GLN A 149 -8.28 9.09 -16.14
N ARG A 150 -8.56 9.50 -14.91
CA ARG A 150 -7.52 9.83 -13.92
C ARG A 150 -6.73 8.59 -13.51
N ALA A 151 -7.41 7.47 -13.31
CA ALA A 151 -6.77 6.21 -12.98
C ALA A 151 -5.88 5.72 -14.13
N ALA A 152 -6.36 5.78 -15.37
CA ALA A 152 -5.60 5.40 -16.57
C ALA A 152 -4.32 6.22 -16.72
N GLU A 153 -4.38 7.55 -16.54
CA GLU A 153 -3.20 8.42 -16.58
C GLU A 153 -2.14 7.96 -15.56
N LYS A 154 -2.52 7.75 -14.29
CA LYS A 154 -1.58 7.41 -13.23
C LYS A 154 -1.06 5.97 -13.33
N LEU A 155 -1.89 5.01 -13.76
CA LEU A 155 -1.48 3.61 -13.89
C LEU A 155 -0.67 3.34 -15.17
N MET A 156 -1.03 3.97 -16.30
CA MET A 156 -0.34 3.74 -17.58
C MET A 156 0.96 4.54 -17.67
N LEU A 157 0.97 5.83 -17.28
CA LEU A 157 2.17 6.66 -17.31
C LEU A 157 3.09 6.39 -16.11
N GLY A 158 2.54 5.95 -14.98
CA GLY A 158 3.29 5.69 -13.75
C GLY A 158 4.02 6.94 -13.22
N GLU A 159 3.48 8.13 -13.47
CA GLU A 159 4.03 9.38 -12.99
C GLU A 159 3.65 9.64 -11.54
N ALA A 160 4.51 10.38 -10.84
CA ALA A 160 4.22 10.76 -9.46
C ALA A 160 3.17 11.86 -9.43
N PHE A 161 2.28 11.81 -8.42
CA PHE A 161 1.26 12.81 -8.16
C PHE A 161 1.32 13.28 -6.70
N SER A 162 0.86 14.50 -6.46
CA SER A 162 0.93 15.17 -5.17
C SER A 162 -0.14 14.67 -4.19
N ALA A 163 0.02 15.04 -2.91
CA ALA A 163 -1.00 14.84 -1.89
C ALA A 163 -2.32 15.53 -2.23
N GLN A 164 -2.26 16.73 -2.82
CA GLN A 164 -3.43 17.50 -3.24
C GLN A 164 -4.17 16.79 -4.37
N GLU A 165 -3.46 16.26 -5.38
CA GLU A 165 -4.07 15.47 -6.45
C GLU A 165 -4.69 14.18 -5.89
N ALA A 166 -4.00 13.48 -4.98
CA ALA A 166 -4.52 12.28 -4.32
C ALA A 166 -5.80 12.57 -3.51
N CYS A 167 -5.86 13.72 -2.84
CA CYS A 167 -7.04 14.18 -2.13
C CYS A 167 -8.18 14.54 -3.10
N ALA A 168 -7.90 15.26 -4.19
CA ALA A 168 -8.88 15.59 -5.22
C ALA A 168 -9.44 14.38 -5.96
N MET A 169 -8.67 13.27 -6.01
CA MET A 169 -9.11 11.99 -6.56
C MET A 169 -9.88 11.12 -5.57
N GLY A 170 -9.85 11.42 -4.26
CA GLY A 170 -10.53 10.65 -3.22
C GLY A 170 -9.68 9.53 -2.60
N LEU A 171 -8.40 9.38 -2.97
CA LEU A 171 -7.48 8.44 -2.33
C LEU A 171 -7.08 8.89 -0.93
N VAL A 172 -6.98 10.20 -0.70
CA VAL A 172 -6.58 10.82 0.56
C VAL A 172 -7.75 11.60 1.14
N ASN A 173 -8.05 11.40 2.43
CA ASN A 173 -9.13 12.09 3.13
C ASN A 173 -8.79 13.57 3.41
N LYS A 174 -7.53 13.85 3.75
CA LYS A 174 -7.08 15.20 4.09
C LYS A 174 -5.57 15.32 3.93
N VAL A 175 -5.14 16.48 3.44
CA VAL A 175 -3.74 16.90 3.42
C VAL A 175 -3.47 17.82 4.60
N LEU A 176 -2.31 17.62 5.25
CA LEU A 176 -1.89 18.34 6.46
C LEU A 176 -0.43 18.75 6.34
N PRO A 177 0.03 19.74 7.12
CA PRO A 177 1.46 20.00 7.30
C PRO A 177 2.18 18.73 7.73
N THR A 178 3.40 18.52 7.21
CA THR A 178 4.17 17.27 7.48
C THR A 178 4.32 16.98 8.97
N ALA A 179 4.55 17.98 9.80
CA ALA A 179 4.71 17.82 11.25
C ALA A 179 3.42 17.38 11.98
N GLU A 180 2.25 17.55 11.35
CA GLU A 180 0.94 17.32 11.99
C GLU A 180 0.28 16.00 11.59
N VAL A 181 0.64 15.41 10.44
CA VAL A 181 -0.09 14.29 9.85
C VAL A 181 -0.18 13.07 10.77
N PHE A 182 0.91 12.70 11.46
CA PHE A 182 0.92 11.56 12.37
C PHE A 182 0.00 11.79 13.57
N ALA A 183 0.15 12.94 14.25
CA ALA A 183 -0.67 13.28 15.41
C ALA A 183 -2.16 13.36 15.04
N PHE A 184 -2.47 13.92 13.87
CA PHE A 184 -3.83 13.99 13.37
C PHE A 184 -4.41 12.59 13.09
N ALA A 185 -3.67 11.71 12.39
CA ALA A 185 -4.11 10.34 12.11
C ALA A 185 -4.32 9.54 13.40
N GLN A 186 -3.42 9.70 14.37
CA GLN A 186 -3.55 9.08 15.69
C GLN A 186 -4.80 9.59 16.44
N ALA A 187 -5.09 10.87 16.37
CA ALA A 187 -6.31 11.45 16.96
C ALA A 187 -7.59 10.92 16.28
N GLN A 188 -7.58 10.72 14.94
CA GLN A 188 -8.71 10.11 14.26
C GLN A 188 -8.87 8.62 14.63
N ALA A 189 -7.77 7.87 14.74
CA ALA A 189 -7.80 6.50 15.24
C ALA A 189 -8.36 6.43 16.68
N ALA A 190 -8.00 7.36 17.55
CA ALA A 190 -8.52 7.45 18.91
C ALA A 190 -10.05 7.71 18.93
N LYS A 191 -10.58 8.52 18.00
CA LYS A 191 -12.04 8.69 17.85
C LYS A 191 -12.71 7.37 17.47
N LEU A 192 -12.11 6.57 16.58
CA LEU A 192 -12.63 5.24 16.23
C LEU A 192 -12.62 4.30 17.43
N VAL A 193 -11.54 4.33 18.21
CA VAL A 193 -11.44 3.54 19.46
C VAL A 193 -12.56 3.86 20.45
N ALA A 194 -13.00 5.10 20.52
CA ALA A 194 -14.09 5.52 21.42
C ALA A 194 -15.50 5.05 20.98
N LEU A 195 -15.65 4.61 19.72
CA LEU A 195 -16.95 4.18 19.17
C LEU A 195 -17.21 2.69 19.44
N PRO A 196 -18.47 2.22 19.41
CA PRO A 196 -18.79 0.79 19.56
C PRO A 196 -18.14 -0.06 18.46
N THR A 197 -17.28 -1.00 18.82
CA THR A 197 -16.52 -1.85 17.90
C THR A 197 -17.44 -2.65 16.97
N SER A 198 -18.55 -3.17 17.49
CA SER A 198 -19.54 -3.92 16.70
C SER A 198 -20.13 -3.07 15.58
N SER A 199 -20.46 -1.80 15.87
CA SER A 199 -21.01 -0.86 14.88
C SER A 199 -19.97 -0.54 13.79
N LEU A 200 -18.71 -0.29 14.16
CA LEU A 200 -17.63 -0.04 13.19
C LEU A 200 -17.38 -1.24 12.27
N ARG A 201 -17.31 -2.44 12.85
CA ARG A 201 -17.15 -3.68 12.07
C ARG A 201 -18.34 -3.93 11.14
N ALA A 202 -19.57 -3.71 11.62
CA ALA A 202 -20.76 -3.83 10.79
C ALA A 202 -20.77 -2.81 9.64
N THR A 203 -20.44 -1.55 9.92
CA THR A 203 -20.33 -0.49 8.92
C THR A 203 -19.28 -0.84 7.86
N LYS A 204 -18.07 -1.20 8.27
CA LYS A 204 -16.99 -1.62 7.35
C LYS A 204 -17.42 -2.81 6.49
N ARG A 205 -18.04 -3.83 7.09
CA ARG A 205 -18.56 -4.99 6.36
C ARG A 205 -19.63 -4.59 5.33
N LEU A 206 -20.55 -3.68 5.67
CA LEU A 206 -21.58 -3.22 4.74
C LEU A 206 -20.98 -2.42 3.57
N MET A 207 -19.96 -1.60 3.82
CA MET A 207 -19.28 -0.84 2.77
C MET A 207 -18.45 -1.72 1.85
N LYS A 208 -17.69 -2.67 2.39
CA LYS A 208 -16.70 -3.48 1.64
C LYS A 208 -17.18 -4.89 1.29
N GLY A 209 -18.17 -5.44 2.01
CA GLY A 209 -18.47 -6.87 1.96
C GLY A 209 -18.85 -7.41 0.59
N LYS A 210 -19.65 -6.65 -0.17
CA LYS A 210 -20.03 -7.04 -1.54
C LYS A 210 -18.85 -6.99 -2.52
N GLN A 211 -17.84 -6.14 -2.26
CA GLN A 211 -16.69 -5.97 -3.14
C GLN A 211 -15.57 -6.98 -2.83
N LEU A 212 -15.58 -7.61 -1.66
CA LEU A 212 -14.48 -8.47 -1.21
C LEU A 212 -14.20 -9.64 -2.18
N THR A 213 -15.25 -10.24 -2.72
CA THR A 213 -15.11 -11.32 -3.73
C THR A 213 -14.48 -10.79 -5.02
N ALA A 214 -14.92 -9.62 -5.50
CA ALA A 214 -14.35 -8.98 -6.69
C ALA A 214 -12.90 -8.54 -6.47
N ILE A 215 -12.58 -8.00 -5.28
CA ILE A 215 -11.21 -7.63 -4.89
C ILE A 215 -10.29 -8.86 -4.93
N LYS A 216 -10.71 -9.98 -4.34
CA LYS A 216 -9.93 -11.23 -4.36
C LYS A 216 -9.70 -11.74 -5.77
N ALA A 217 -10.75 -11.81 -6.57
CA ALA A 217 -10.66 -12.26 -7.96
C ALA A 217 -9.72 -11.36 -8.79
N LYS A 218 -9.82 -10.03 -8.61
CA LYS A 218 -8.94 -9.09 -9.29
C LYS A 218 -7.49 -9.21 -8.82
N MET A 219 -7.26 -9.39 -7.52
CA MET A 219 -5.91 -9.61 -6.98
C MET A 219 -5.28 -10.90 -7.52
N GLU A 220 -6.06 -11.96 -7.73
CA GLU A 220 -5.59 -13.20 -8.35
C GLU A 220 -5.25 -13.01 -9.83
N GLU A 221 -6.12 -12.34 -10.59
CA GLU A 221 -5.92 -12.01 -12.00
C GLU A 221 -4.65 -11.15 -12.20
N GLU A 222 -4.55 -10.05 -11.43
CA GLU A 222 -3.37 -9.18 -11.47
C GLU A 222 -2.11 -9.94 -11.06
N GLY A 223 -2.17 -10.74 -9.99
CA GLY A 223 -1.04 -11.50 -9.47
C GLY A 223 -0.51 -12.54 -10.46
N GLN A 224 -1.40 -13.21 -11.21
CA GLN A 224 -1.01 -14.14 -12.26
C GLN A 224 -0.29 -13.37 -13.39
N LEU A 225 -0.91 -12.33 -13.92
CA LEU A 225 -0.35 -11.52 -15.00
C LEU A 225 0.97 -10.86 -14.58
N PHE A 226 1.05 -10.33 -13.36
CA PHE A 226 2.26 -9.74 -12.80
C PHE A 226 3.42 -10.75 -12.76
N SER A 227 3.12 -11.99 -12.33
CA SER A 227 4.11 -13.07 -12.27
C SER A 227 4.63 -13.46 -13.67
N GLU A 228 3.74 -13.52 -14.67
CA GLU A 228 4.09 -13.77 -16.07
C GLU A 228 4.97 -12.64 -16.61
N MET A 229 4.57 -11.37 -16.41
CA MET A 229 5.30 -10.19 -16.86
C MET A 229 6.67 -10.05 -16.19
N LEU A 230 6.82 -10.50 -14.95
CA LEU A 230 8.11 -10.46 -14.23
C LEU A 230 9.20 -11.27 -14.94
N GLY A 231 8.83 -12.32 -15.67
CA GLY A 231 9.71 -13.13 -16.52
C GLY A 231 10.01 -12.52 -17.89
N SER A 232 9.33 -11.44 -18.28
CA SER A 232 9.40 -10.84 -19.60
C SER A 232 10.77 -10.19 -19.89
N LYS A 233 11.03 -9.95 -21.18
CA LYS A 233 12.23 -9.21 -21.60
C LYS A 233 12.17 -7.74 -21.21
N GLU A 234 10.97 -7.16 -21.23
CA GLU A 234 10.69 -5.78 -20.85
C GLU A 234 10.96 -5.54 -19.35
N ALA A 235 10.50 -6.43 -18.47
CA ALA A 235 10.78 -6.33 -17.06
C ALA A 235 12.28 -6.47 -16.76
N LYS A 236 12.98 -7.41 -17.41
CA LYS A 236 14.42 -7.58 -17.28
C LYS A 236 15.18 -6.32 -17.70
N GLU A 237 14.81 -5.72 -18.84
CA GLU A 237 15.40 -4.45 -19.30
C GLU A 237 15.15 -3.33 -18.28
N ALA A 238 13.92 -3.19 -17.79
CA ALA A 238 13.57 -2.15 -16.84
C ALA A 238 14.37 -2.27 -15.53
N PHE A 239 14.49 -3.48 -14.97
CA PHE A 239 15.29 -3.73 -13.77
C PHE A 239 16.78 -3.49 -14.01
N THR A 240 17.34 -3.98 -15.14
CA THR A 240 18.73 -3.73 -15.50
C THR A 240 18.99 -2.23 -15.61
N ALA A 241 18.14 -1.51 -16.33
CA ALA A 241 18.26 -0.06 -16.52
C ALA A 241 18.19 0.69 -15.18
N PHE A 242 17.31 0.24 -14.26
CA PHE A 242 17.21 0.81 -12.91
C PHE A 242 18.53 0.69 -12.12
N PHE A 243 19.14 -0.50 -12.10
CA PHE A 243 20.42 -0.72 -11.39
C PHE A 243 21.59 -0.01 -12.06
N GLU A 244 21.58 0.08 -13.39
CA GLU A 244 22.57 0.83 -14.17
C GLU A 244 22.31 2.35 -14.17
N LYS A 245 21.24 2.83 -13.54
CA LYS A 245 20.83 4.24 -13.48
C LYS A 245 20.68 4.89 -14.87
N ARG A 246 20.21 4.14 -15.85
CA ARG A 246 19.88 4.60 -17.20
C ARG A 246 18.38 4.49 -17.48
N LYS A 247 17.93 5.10 -18.58
CA LYS A 247 16.56 4.90 -19.07
C LYS A 247 16.44 3.51 -19.73
N PRO A 248 15.34 2.76 -19.49
CA PRO A 248 15.08 1.52 -20.21
C PRO A 248 14.76 1.81 -21.68
N ASP A 249 15.14 0.88 -22.55
CA ASP A 249 14.86 0.95 -23.99
C ASP A 249 13.88 -0.17 -24.37
N PHE A 250 12.60 0.15 -24.40
CA PHE A 250 11.54 -0.78 -24.75
C PHE A 250 11.31 -0.90 -26.26
N THR A 251 11.95 -0.06 -27.10
CA THR A 251 11.80 -0.08 -28.57
C THR A 251 12.33 -1.35 -29.20
N LYS A 252 13.17 -2.10 -28.48
CA LYS A 252 13.76 -3.38 -28.88
C LYS A 252 12.76 -4.54 -28.84
N PHE A 253 11.63 -4.37 -28.17
CA PHE A 253 10.61 -5.40 -27.99
C PHE A 253 9.40 -5.08 -28.86
N LYS A 254 9.01 -6.04 -29.70
CA LYS A 254 7.86 -5.97 -30.60
C LYS A 254 6.85 -7.05 -30.22
#